data_c16b42c27a734921272b3a0081b353ad
#
_entry.id   c16b42c27a734921272b3a0081b353ad
#
_cell.length_a   1.000
_cell.length_b   1.000
_cell.length_c   1.000
_cell.angle_alpha   90.00
_cell.angle_beta   90.00
_cell.angle_gamma   90.00
#
_symmetry.space_group_name_H-M   'P 1'
#
loop_
_entity.id
_entity.type
_entity.pdbx_description
1 polymer ?
#
loop_
_entity_poly.entity_id
_entity_poly.type
_entity_poly.pdbx_seq_one_letter_code
_entity_poly.pdbx_strand_id
1 'polypeptide(L)'
;MKRTGLMRVKRASLLAVLTVVGNLSFYPADLTAAEKAKETPLTIRLDFIVGGNHAPWFVAWEKGFYAKRGLNVTIQPGTGSADTIRTIAAGGADVGFANVSTAVVGRSRGTPIVSVAQLGYIAVTILSREETDIKTLKDLEGKSWAISPGQAQWFLLPALAKINNMDFASIKIQETAPPLQPVALLAKKADFITMFRASNDEVAEMAAAKQGIRLKRIHMRDAGLDIYGSALIAKEEDIKRRPEMIRAYVEGTMEGLRYTRDHQEEALKILLKLKPELDGELTMIQIKNGVEEVFIPAESVASGYGYMKPDVMEKTVKITNEFFDGAGKVPAAGVYTNQFIRK
;
A
#
# COMPACT_ATOMS: atom_id res chain seq x y z
N MET A 1 76.93 -53.73 4.84
CA MET A 1 77.50 -54.83 4.02
C MET A 1 77.11 -54.68 2.59
N LYS A 2 78.13 -54.57 1.75
CA LYS A 2 78.24 -54.96 0.31
C LYS A 2 77.21 -54.38 -0.65
N ARG A 3 77.62 -53.48 -1.48
CA ARG A 3 78.40 -53.53 -2.76
C ARG A 3 77.48 -53.64 -3.97
N THR A 4 77.55 -52.61 -4.77
CA THR A 4 78.22 -52.51 -6.09
C THR A 4 77.40 -53.01 -7.29
N GLY A 5 77.33 -52.15 -8.30
CA GLY A 5 77.33 -52.58 -9.67
C GLY A 5 76.97 -51.48 -10.65
N LEU A 6 78.03 -50.74 -11.02
CA LEU A 6 78.03 -49.92 -12.28
C LEU A 6 77.94 -50.86 -13.47
N MET A 7 77.19 -50.45 -14.50
CA MET A 7 77.71 -50.58 -15.89
C MET A 7 77.08 -49.64 -16.86
N ARG A 8 77.95 -48.89 -17.55
CA ARG A 8 77.75 -48.09 -18.75
C ARG A 8 77.61 -48.98 -19.97
N VAL A 9 76.92 -48.48 -21.01
CA VAL A 9 77.32 -48.47 -22.43
C VAL A 9 76.24 -47.79 -23.24
N LYS A 10 76.45 -46.66 -23.73
CA LYS A 10 76.83 -46.01 -25.04
C LYS A 10 75.91 -46.28 -26.22
N ARG A 11 75.46 -45.09 -26.79
CA ARG A 11 75.37 -44.70 -28.26
C ARG A 11 74.32 -45.43 -29.10
N ALA A 12 73.56 -44.77 -29.97
CA ALA A 12 73.71 -43.59 -30.83
C ALA A 12 72.37 -43.29 -31.50
N SER A 13 72.13 -42.03 -31.79
CA SER A 13 71.56 -41.36 -32.98
C SER A 13 70.33 -41.94 -33.69
N LEU A 14 69.25 -41.21 -33.82
CA LEU A 14 68.95 -40.49 -35.10
C LEU A 14 67.74 -39.53 -34.96
N LEU A 15 67.85 -38.38 -35.55
CA LEU A 15 66.83 -37.30 -35.68
C LEU A 15 65.54 -37.80 -36.34
N ALA A 16 64.41 -37.38 -35.84
CA ALA A 16 63.27 -37.05 -36.69
C ALA A 16 62.50 -35.91 -36.01
N VAL A 17 62.64 -34.74 -36.62
CA VAL A 17 61.84 -33.53 -36.28
C VAL A 17 60.44 -33.72 -36.87
N LEU A 18 59.41 -33.82 -36.00
CA LEU A 18 58.04 -33.64 -36.43
C LEU A 18 57.46 -32.47 -35.62
N THR A 19 57.40 -31.33 -36.29
CA THR A 19 56.69 -30.10 -35.87
C THR A 19 55.18 -30.34 -35.92
N VAL A 20 54.56 -30.61 -34.78
CA VAL A 20 53.11 -30.54 -34.64
C VAL A 20 52.81 -29.14 -34.08
N VAL A 21 52.37 -28.26 -34.98
CA VAL A 21 51.76 -26.96 -34.61
C VAL A 21 50.36 -27.26 -34.07
N GLY A 22 50.27 -27.40 -32.75
CA GLY A 22 49.00 -27.47 -32.05
C GLY A 22 48.41 -26.06 -31.92
N ASN A 23 47.39 -25.79 -32.71
CA ASN A 23 46.51 -24.61 -32.48
C ASN A 23 45.86 -24.73 -31.12
N LEU A 24 46.44 -24.09 -30.11
CA LEU A 24 45.71 -23.77 -28.88
C LEU A 24 44.72 -22.64 -29.21
N SER A 25 43.50 -23.02 -29.55
CA SER A 25 42.36 -22.09 -29.52
C SER A 25 42.12 -21.72 -28.08
N PHE A 26 42.58 -20.54 -27.69
CA PHE A 26 42.12 -19.87 -26.46
C PHE A 26 40.64 -19.55 -26.67
N TYR A 27 39.75 -20.38 -26.10
CA TYR A 27 38.38 -19.96 -25.83
C TYR A 27 38.45 -18.99 -24.65
N PRO A 28 38.05 -17.72 -24.82
CA PRO A 28 37.85 -16.88 -23.67
C PRO A 28 36.70 -17.51 -22.89
N ALA A 29 37.00 -17.97 -21.67
CA ALA A 29 35.94 -18.31 -20.71
C ALA A 29 35.13 -17.04 -20.50
N ASP A 30 33.89 -17.05 -20.98
CA ASP A 30 32.90 -16.01 -20.70
C ASP A 30 32.69 -15.98 -19.18
N LEU A 31 33.45 -15.12 -18.51
CA LEU A 31 33.22 -14.70 -17.13
C LEU A 31 32.01 -13.72 -17.10
N THR A 32 30.85 -14.20 -17.45
CA THR A 32 29.60 -13.52 -17.10
C THR A 32 28.97 -14.18 -15.86
N ALA A 33 29.70 -14.22 -14.76
CA ALA A 33 29.07 -14.15 -13.47
C ALA A 33 28.58 -12.71 -13.33
N ALA A 34 27.37 -12.42 -13.81
CA ALA A 34 26.71 -11.17 -13.53
C ALA A 34 26.68 -11.04 -12.00
N GLU A 35 27.47 -10.14 -11.47
CA GLU A 35 27.46 -9.76 -10.06
C GLU A 35 26.02 -9.38 -9.75
N LYS A 36 25.34 -10.23 -8.97
CA LYS A 36 23.93 -10.01 -8.62
C LYS A 36 23.89 -8.66 -7.90
N ALA A 37 23.42 -7.63 -8.58
CA ALA A 37 23.38 -6.27 -8.05
C ALA A 37 22.76 -6.34 -6.65
N LYS A 38 23.45 -5.79 -5.65
CA LYS A 38 23.03 -5.81 -4.26
C LYS A 38 21.66 -5.13 -4.14
N GLU A 39 20.62 -5.91 -3.84
CA GLU A 39 19.27 -5.36 -3.69
C GLU A 39 19.23 -4.33 -2.55
N THR A 40 18.57 -3.21 -2.78
CA THR A 40 18.38 -2.15 -1.79
C THR A 40 17.27 -2.55 -0.83
N PRO A 41 17.52 -2.65 0.49
CA PRO A 41 16.46 -2.88 1.46
C PRO A 41 15.40 -1.78 1.42
N LEU A 42 14.13 -2.17 1.47
CA LEU A 42 13.00 -1.24 1.51
C LEU A 42 11.94 -1.76 2.47
N THR A 43 11.59 -0.97 3.47
CA THR A 43 10.46 -1.27 4.37
C THR A 43 9.24 -0.47 3.95
N ILE A 44 8.14 -1.19 3.64
CA ILE A 44 6.84 -0.63 3.31
C ILE A 44 5.91 -0.74 4.53
N ARG A 45 5.36 0.37 5.00
CA ARG A 45 4.33 0.40 6.04
C ARG A 45 2.95 0.53 5.40
N LEU A 46 2.10 -0.48 5.57
CA LEU A 46 0.69 -0.42 5.15
C LEU A 46 -0.10 0.52 6.08
N ASP A 47 -1.27 0.93 5.64
CA ASP A 47 -2.15 1.83 6.39
C ASP A 47 -2.92 1.12 7.50
N PHE A 48 -3.12 -0.21 7.38
CA PHE A 48 -3.97 -0.96 8.31
C PHE A 48 -3.54 -2.43 8.46
N ILE A 49 -4.32 -3.19 9.24
CA ILE A 49 -4.22 -4.65 9.36
C ILE A 49 -4.36 -5.28 7.97
N VAL A 50 -3.53 -6.29 7.68
CA VAL A 50 -3.53 -6.94 6.37
C VAL A 50 -4.89 -7.56 6.06
N GLY A 51 -5.40 -7.25 4.88
CA GLY A 51 -6.61 -7.80 4.29
C GLY A 51 -6.46 -7.92 2.77
N GLY A 52 -7.51 -8.32 2.07
CA GLY A 52 -7.49 -8.54 0.63
C GLY A 52 -7.12 -7.29 -0.19
N ASN A 53 -7.48 -6.10 0.28
CA ASN A 53 -7.08 -4.83 -0.35
C ASN A 53 -5.56 -4.64 -0.42
N HIS A 54 -4.78 -5.31 0.42
CA HIS A 54 -3.33 -5.25 0.41
C HIS A 54 -2.67 -6.28 -0.52
N ALA A 55 -3.45 -7.12 -1.22
CA ALA A 55 -2.92 -8.11 -2.15
C ALA A 55 -1.92 -7.52 -3.17
N PRO A 56 -2.09 -6.31 -3.75
CA PRO A 56 -1.14 -5.75 -4.70
C PRO A 56 0.31 -5.71 -4.22
N TRP A 57 0.56 -5.41 -2.95
CA TRP A 57 1.91 -5.35 -2.38
C TRP A 57 2.51 -6.75 -2.21
N PHE A 58 1.73 -7.72 -1.74
CA PHE A 58 2.17 -9.10 -1.56
C PHE A 58 2.36 -9.81 -2.90
N VAL A 59 1.51 -9.53 -3.89
CA VAL A 59 1.67 -9.98 -5.27
C VAL A 59 2.95 -9.41 -5.87
N ALA A 60 3.19 -8.10 -5.72
CA ALA A 60 4.41 -7.47 -6.21
C ALA A 60 5.67 -8.06 -5.58
N TRP A 61 5.60 -8.43 -4.31
CA TRP A 61 6.71 -9.09 -3.61
C TRP A 61 6.91 -10.53 -4.09
N GLU A 62 5.89 -11.37 -4.07
CA GLU A 62 5.98 -12.80 -4.44
C GLU A 62 6.34 -13.00 -5.93
N LYS A 63 5.79 -12.16 -6.82
CA LYS A 63 6.07 -12.20 -8.27
C LYS A 63 7.42 -11.56 -8.63
N GLY A 64 8.16 -11.05 -7.65
CA GLY A 64 9.47 -10.44 -7.87
C GLY A 64 9.41 -9.08 -8.57
N PHE A 65 8.28 -8.37 -8.58
CA PHE A 65 8.16 -7.06 -9.24
C PHE A 65 9.01 -5.98 -8.56
N TYR A 66 9.28 -6.11 -7.28
CA TYR A 66 10.23 -5.28 -6.56
C TYR A 66 11.67 -5.75 -6.80
N ALA A 67 11.94 -7.05 -6.71
CA ALA A 67 13.28 -7.63 -6.85
C ALA A 67 13.89 -7.35 -8.23
N LYS A 68 13.10 -7.44 -9.32
CA LYS A 68 13.58 -7.09 -10.67
C LYS A 68 13.93 -5.61 -10.84
N ARG A 69 13.54 -4.77 -9.88
CA ARG A 69 13.89 -3.34 -9.79
C ARG A 69 14.96 -3.07 -8.74
N GLY A 70 15.62 -4.12 -8.24
CA GLY A 70 16.70 -4.01 -7.27
C GLY A 70 16.25 -3.73 -5.83
N LEU A 71 15.01 -4.04 -5.46
CA LEU A 71 14.51 -3.85 -4.11
C LEU A 71 14.33 -5.18 -3.36
N ASN A 72 14.87 -5.25 -2.14
CA ASN A 72 14.56 -6.28 -1.15
C ASN A 72 13.52 -5.73 -0.16
N VAL A 73 12.27 -6.15 -0.32
CA VAL A 73 11.12 -5.53 0.35
C VAL A 73 10.71 -6.28 1.61
N THR A 74 10.46 -5.53 2.68
CA THR A 74 9.75 -5.96 3.89
C THR A 74 8.42 -5.22 3.97
N ILE A 75 7.29 -5.94 4.14
CA ILE A 75 5.95 -5.35 4.27
C ILE A 75 5.48 -5.46 5.72
N GLN A 76 5.18 -4.32 6.33
CA GLN A 76 4.68 -4.21 7.71
C GLN A 76 3.22 -3.78 7.72
N PRO A 77 2.34 -4.40 8.53
CA PRO A 77 0.98 -3.92 8.74
C PRO A 77 0.99 -2.58 9.48
N GLY A 78 -0.10 -1.82 9.36
CA GLY A 78 -0.35 -0.57 10.09
C GLY A 78 -1.52 -0.69 11.07
N THR A 79 -1.79 0.39 11.78
CA THR A 79 -2.96 0.53 12.68
C THR A 79 -3.81 1.75 12.34
N GLY A 80 -3.51 2.42 11.24
CA GLY A 80 -4.17 3.62 10.72
C GLY A 80 -3.21 4.54 10.01
N SER A 81 -3.70 5.37 9.08
CA SER A 81 -2.86 6.24 8.25
C SER A 81 -1.97 7.19 9.06
N ALA A 82 -2.45 7.69 10.21
CA ALA A 82 -1.62 8.54 11.08
C ALA A 82 -0.45 7.78 11.72
N ASP A 83 -0.64 6.50 12.05
CA ASP A 83 0.42 5.62 12.54
C ASP A 83 1.47 5.38 11.44
N THR A 84 1.02 5.07 10.22
CA THR A 84 1.91 4.87 9.08
C THR A 84 2.79 6.08 8.82
N ILE A 85 2.20 7.28 8.78
CA ILE A 85 2.91 8.54 8.57
C ILE A 85 3.94 8.78 9.68
N ARG A 86 3.55 8.58 10.94
CA ARG A 86 4.44 8.72 12.10
C ARG A 86 5.60 7.73 12.07
N THR A 87 5.33 6.47 11.69
CA THR A 87 6.35 5.42 11.57
C THR A 87 7.39 5.76 10.51
N ILE A 88 6.94 6.25 9.34
CA ILE A 88 7.85 6.70 8.26
C ILE A 88 8.66 7.91 8.71
N ALA A 89 8.03 8.89 9.35
CA ALA A 89 8.71 10.08 9.86
C ALA A 89 9.82 9.74 10.87
N ALA A 90 9.55 8.75 11.73
CA ALA A 90 10.51 8.27 12.73
C ALA A 90 11.60 7.34 12.15
N GLY A 91 11.56 7.00 10.86
CA GLY A 91 12.52 6.09 10.22
C GLY A 91 12.26 4.60 10.46
N GLY A 92 11.09 4.24 11.01
CA GLY A 92 10.68 2.84 11.20
C GLY A 92 10.21 2.16 9.91
N ALA A 93 9.96 2.93 8.85
CA ALA A 93 9.73 2.48 7.49
C ALA A 93 10.25 3.52 6.50
N ASP A 94 10.55 3.08 5.27
CA ASP A 94 11.06 3.96 4.20
C ASP A 94 9.90 4.65 3.45
N VAL A 95 8.88 3.87 3.14
CA VAL A 95 7.71 4.27 2.34
C VAL A 95 6.44 3.67 2.93
N GLY A 96 5.29 4.06 2.42
CA GLY A 96 4.04 3.46 2.89
C GLY A 96 2.83 3.75 2.03
N PHE A 97 1.70 3.29 2.54
CA PHE A 97 0.39 3.48 1.99
C PHE A 97 -0.49 4.16 3.05
N ALA A 98 -1.09 5.31 2.73
CA ALA A 98 -1.90 6.07 3.69
C ALA A 98 -2.91 6.97 2.98
N ASN A 99 -3.92 7.42 3.72
CA ASN A 99 -4.90 8.39 3.23
C ASN A 99 -4.25 9.76 2.94
N VAL A 100 -4.58 10.35 1.79
CA VAL A 100 -3.99 11.60 1.31
C VAL A 100 -4.27 12.77 2.26
N SER A 101 -5.52 12.93 2.74
CA SER A 101 -5.84 14.02 3.66
C SER A 101 -5.10 13.88 4.99
N THR A 102 -4.91 12.65 5.50
CA THR A 102 -4.09 12.41 6.69
C THR A 102 -2.62 12.78 6.45
N ALA A 103 -2.09 12.52 5.24
CA ALA A 103 -0.74 12.94 4.86
C ALA A 103 -0.63 14.48 4.79
N VAL A 104 -1.63 15.18 4.26
CA VAL A 104 -1.70 16.65 4.26
C VAL A 104 -1.71 17.20 5.69
N VAL A 105 -2.52 16.64 6.60
CA VAL A 105 -2.51 17.01 8.02
C VAL A 105 -1.15 16.75 8.66
N GLY A 106 -0.53 15.61 8.39
CA GLY A 106 0.82 15.31 8.86
C GLY A 106 1.83 16.36 8.39
N ARG A 107 1.79 16.72 7.10
CA ARG A 107 2.65 17.75 6.53
C ARG A 107 2.43 19.13 7.15
N SER A 108 1.19 19.51 7.43
CA SER A 108 0.88 20.78 8.10
C SER A 108 1.45 20.88 9.53
N ARG A 109 1.75 19.73 10.12
CA ARG A 109 2.40 19.59 11.45
C ARG A 109 3.91 19.36 11.37
N GLY A 110 4.51 19.60 10.19
CA GLY A 110 5.95 19.52 10.00
C GLY A 110 6.48 18.15 9.60
N THR A 111 5.62 17.17 9.31
CA THR A 111 6.06 15.85 8.82
C THR A 111 6.20 15.90 7.29
N PRO A 112 7.42 15.83 6.70
CA PRO A 112 7.66 16.07 5.28
C PRO A 112 7.29 14.85 4.42
N ILE A 113 6.04 14.45 4.45
CA ILE A 113 5.48 13.35 3.64
C ILE A 113 4.90 13.89 2.35
N VAL A 114 5.10 13.14 1.26
CA VAL A 114 4.64 13.44 -0.10
C VAL A 114 3.93 12.23 -0.68
N SER A 115 2.78 12.46 -1.33
CA SER A 115 2.08 11.44 -2.11
C SER A 115 2.81 11.25 -3.45
N VAL A 116 3.16 10.01 -3.79
CA VAL A 116 3.95 9.67 -4.99
C VAL A 116 3.16 8.87 -6.03
N ALA A 117 1.99 8.35 -5.65
CA ALA A 117 1.00 7.74 -6.55
C ALA A 117 -0.34 7.63 -5.83
N GLN A 118 -1.45 8.00 -6.47
CA GLN A 118 -2.79 7.84 -5.89
C GLN A 118 -3.32 6.41 -6.08
N LEU A 119 -4.20 5.99 -5.17
CA LEU A 119 -4.95 4.74 -5.23
C LEU A 119 -6.44 5.03 -4.95
N GLY A 120 -7.07 5.69 -5.92
CA GLY A 120 -8.50 5.96 -5.91
C GLY A 120 -8.97 7.16 -5.10
N TYR A 121 -10.27 7.33 -5.08
CA TYR A 121 -10.97 8.34 -4.32
C TYR A 121 -11.32 7.84 -2.91
N ILE A 122 -11.88 8.72 -2.08
CA ILE A 122 -12.39 8.32 -0.76
C ILE A 122 -13.40 7.17 -0.91
N ALA A 123 -13.09 6.04 -0.30
CA ALA A 123 -13.93 4.86 -0.27
C ALA A 123 -14.41 4.56 1.16
N VAL A 124 -14.67 5.60 1.93
CA VAL A 124 -15.18 5.47 3.30
C VAL A 124 -16.70 5.46 3.30
N THR A 125 -17.24 4.53 4.06
CA THR A 125 -18.66 4.35 4.28
C THR A 125 -19.00 4.58 5.75
N ILE A 126 -20.20 5.08 6.00
CA ILE A 126 -20.85 5.12 7.31
C ILE A 126 -21.83 3.96 7.31
N LEU A 127 -21.64 3.02 8.23
CA LEU A 127 -22.51 1.85 8.40
C LEU A 127 -23.34 1.97 9.65
N SER A 128 -24.63 1.71 9.52
CA SER A 128 -25.58 1.59 10.63
C SER A 128 -26.45 0.37 10.46
N ARG A 129 -27.05 -0.14 11.54
CA ARG A 129 -28.11 -1.15 11.43
C ARG A 129 -29.35 -0.51 10.80
N GLU A 130 -30.10 -1.28 10.01
CA GLU A 130 -31.28 -0.77 9.33
C GLU A 130 -32.32 -0.17 10.31
N GLU A 131 -32.50 -0.78 11.48
CA GLU A 131 -33.42 -0.32 12.51
C GLU A 131 -32.96 0.96 13.26
N THR A 132 -31.72 1.42 13.08
CA THR A 132 -31.23 2.65 13.74
C THR A 132 -31.82 3.92 13.14
N ASP A 133 -32.51 3.80 11.99
CA ASP A 133 -33.16 4.90 11.26
C ASP A 133 -32.23 6.06 10.85
N ILE A 134 -30.98 5.71 10.48
CA ILE A 134 -30.03 6.61 9.87
C ILE A 134 -30.19 6.52 8.34
N LYS A 135 -30.65 7.58 7.71
CA LYS A 135 -30.89 7.67 6.25
C LYS A 135 -30.03 8.75 5.60
N THR A 136 -29.73 9.79 6.35
CA THR A 136 -28.95 10.95 5.90
C THR A 136 -27.82 11.24 6.90
N LEU A 137 -26.92 12.13 6.53
CA LEU A 137 -25.87 12.59 7.45
C LEU A 137 -26.43 13.28 8.68
N LYS A 138 -27.56 14.02 8.53
CA LYS A 138 -28.21 14.73 9.62
C LYS A 138 -28.68 13.78 10.73
N ASP A 139 -29.06 12.55 10.38
CA ASP A 139 -29.52 11.55 11.34
C ASP A 139 -28.39 11.00 12.24
N LEU A 140 -27.13 11.37 11.98
CA LEU A 140 -25.99 11.03 12.84
C LEU A 140 -25.92 11.92 14.08
N GLU A 141 -26.59 13.06 14.09
CA GLU A 141 -26.61 13.98 15.23
C GLU A 141 -27.18 13.29 16.46
N GLY A 142 -26.49 13.42 17.59
CA GLY A 142 -26.85 12.76 18.86
C GLY A 142 -26.56 11.25 18.94
N LYS A 143 -26.16 10.62 17.82
CA LYS A 143 -25.85 9.18 17.76
C LYS A 143 -24.46 8.87 18.30
N SER A 144 -24.21 7.59 18.58
CA SER A 144 -22.93 7.09 19.07
C SER A 144 -22.10 6.49 17.93
N TRP A 145 -20.84 6.89 17.85
CA TRP A 145 -19.86 6.50 16.83
C TRP A 145 -18.72 5.70 17.45
N ALA A 146 -18.58 4.41 17.09
CA ALA A 146 -17.42 3.62 17.49
C ALA A 146 -16.26 3.82 16.51
N ILE A 147 -15.15 4.37 17.01
CA ILE A 147 -13.97 4.76 16.22
C ILE A 147 -12.70 4.68 17.08
N SER A 148 -11.54 4.48 16.45
CA SER A 148 -10.23 4.58 17.11
C SER A 148 -9.49 5.84 16.65
N PRO A 149 -8.87 6.59 17.58
CA PRO A 149 -7.96 7.68 17.21
C PRO A 149 -6.86 7.21 16.26
N GLY A 150 -6.48 8.07 15.30
CA GLY A 150 -5.44 7.76 14.31
C GLY A 150 -5.91 7.05 13.04
N GLN A 151 -7.14 6.54 12.99
CA GLN A 151 -7.77 6.15 11.73
C GLN A 151 -8.09 7.41 10.89
N ALA A 152 -8.05 7.30 9.55
CA ALA A 152 -8.34 8.45 8.67
C ALA A 152 -9.74 9.01 8.90
N GLN A 153 -10.71 8.16 9.22
CA GLN A 153 -12.09 8.56 9.49
C GLN A 153 -12.23 9.52 10.67
N TRP A 154 -11.27 9.49 11.62
CA TRP A 154 -11.21 10.45 12.72
C TRP A 154 -11.16 11.91 12.24
N PHE A 155 -10.59 12.15 11.08
CA PHE A 155 -10.52 13.47 10.43
C PHE A 155 -11.61 13.66 9.37
N LEU A 156 -11.97 12.57 8.66
CA LEU A 156 -12.90 12.63 7.54
C LEU A 156 -14.33 12.94 7.97
N LEU A 157 -14.83 12.33 9.04
CA LEU A 157 -16.21 12.55 9.47
C LEU A 157 -16.45 13.98 10.02
N PRO A 158 -15.57 14.57 10.86
CA PRO A 158 -15.70 15.98 11.22
C PRO A 158 -15.68 16.92 10.02
N ALA A 159 -14.81 16.67 9.04
CA ALA A 159 -14.76 17.46 7.81
C ALA A 159 -16.06 17.33 7.01
N LEU A 160 -16.57 16.12 6.85
CA LEU A 160 -17.85 15.87 6.19
C LEU A 160 -19.01 16.59 6.90
N ALA A 161 -19.02 16.58 8.22
CA ALA A 161 -20.00 17.27 9.06
C ALA A 161 -19.98 18.78 8.78
N LYS A 162 -18.80 19.41 8.75
CA LYS A 162 -18.66 20.84 8.43
C LYS A 162 -19.16 21.16 7.04
N ILE A 163 -18.81 20.35 6.03
CA ILE A 163 -19.25 20.54 4.64
C ILE A 163 -20.79 20.51 4.54
N ASN A 164 -21.44 19.69 5.36
CA ASN A 164 -22.89 19.47 5.33
C ASN A 164 -23.66 20.25 6.42
N ASN A 165 -23.01 21.18 7.13
CA ASN A 165 -23.60 21.94 8.23
C ASN A 165 -24.27 21.03 9.31
N MET A 166 -23.64 19.89 9.61
CA MET A 166 -24.06 18.93 10.63
C MET A 166 -23.41 19.28 11.97
N ASP A 167 -24.16 19.17 13.05
CA ASP A 167 -23.63 19.34 14.40
C ASP A 167 -22.82 18.10 14.85
N PHE A 168 -21.53 18.10 14.48
CA PHE A 168 -20.62 17.05 14.88
C PHE A 168 -20.44 16.94 16.40
N ALA A 169 -20.57 18.07 17.14
CA ALA A 169 -20.36 18.07 18.59
C ALA A 169 -21.43 17.26 19.35
N SER A 170 -22.59 17.04 18.72
CA SER A 170 -23.64 16.19 19.29
C SER A 170 -23.34 14.69 19.20
N ILE A 171 -22.39 14.27 18.34
CA ILE A 171 -22.02 12.85 18.17
C ILE A 171 -21.27 12.36 19.40
N LYS A 172 -21.72 11.22 19.96
CA LYS A 172 -21.11 10.57 21.12
C LYS A 172 -19.99 9.65 20.65
N ILE A 173 -18.73 10.10 20.76
CA ILE A 173 -17.57 9.31 20.39
C ILE A 173 -17.34 8.19 21.40
N GLN A 174 -17.23 6.97 20.90
CA GLN A 174 -16.84 5.78 21.66
C GLN A 174 -15.51 5.26 21.12
N GLU A 175 -14.43 5.50 21.85
CA GLU A 175 -13.13 4.98 21.48
C GLU A 175 -13.17 3.44 21.50
N THR A 176 -13.01 2.85 20.35
CA THR A 176 -13.15 1.40 20.12
C THR A 176 -12.05 0.91 19.22
N ALA A 177 -11.30 -0.10 19.67
CA ALA A 177 -10.25 -0.72 18.87
C ALA A 177 -10.82 -1.21 17.52
N PRO A 178 -10.07 -1.06 16.40
CA PRO A 178 -10.59 -1.33 15.07
C PRO A 178 -11.28 -2.69 14.89
N PRO A 179 -10.75 -3.83 15.40
CA PRO A 179 -11.42 -5.13 15.27
C PRO A 179 -12.74 -5.23 16.04
N LEU A 180 -12.97 -4.37 17.04
CA LEU A 180 -14.16 -4.38 17.89
C LEU A 180 -15.27 -3.45 17.39
N GLN A 181 -15.01 -2.59 16.40
CA GLN A 181 -16.00 -1.64 15.88
C GLN A 181 -17.21 -2.34 15.25
N PRO A 182 -17.07 -3.36 14.36
CA PRO A 182 -18.22 -4.14 13.88
C PRO A 182 -19.00 -4.81 15.02
N VAL A 183 -18.29 -5.35 16.01
CA VAL A 183 -18.93 -5.97 17.19
C VAL A 183 -19.76 -4.96 17.97
N ALA A 184 -19.23 -3.74 18.18
CA ALA A 184 -19.95 -2.66 18.88
C ALA A 184 -21.23 -2.26 18.13
N LEU A 185 -21.18 -2.16 16.80
CA LEU A 185 -22.34 -1.89 15.96
C LEU A 185 -23.40 -2.99 16.09
N LEU A 186 -23.01 -4.25 15.89
CA LEU A 186 -23.93 -5.38 15.87
C LEU A 186 -24.54 -5.65 17.27
N ALA A 187 -23.77 -5.44 18.33
CA ALA A 187 -24.23 -5.55 19.72
C ALA A 187 -25.03 -4.32 20.22
N LYS A 188 -25.37 -3.37 19.33
CA LYS A 188 -26.11 -2.13 19.67
C LYS A 188 -25.42 -1.22 20.70
N LYS A 189 -24.09 -1.38 20.86
CA LYS A 189 -23.28 -0.50 21.72
C LYS A 189 -22.92 0.81 21.03
N ALA A 190 -22.90 0.80 19.69
CA ALA A 190 -22.77 2.00 18.88
C ALA A 190 -23.89 2.04 17.83
N ASP A 191 -24.31 3.25 17.46
CA ASP A 191 -25.36 3.47 16.46
C ASP A 191 -24.79 3.34 15.05
N PHE A 192 -23.56 3.78 14.85
CA PHE A 192 -22.86 3.68 13.57
C PHE A 192 -21.34 3.53 13.74
N ILE A 193 -20.72 3.07 12.67
CA ILE A 193 -19.28 2.95 12.48
C ILE A 193 -18.89 3.52 11.13
N THR A 194 -17.62 3.80 10.94
CA THR A 194 -17.07 4.23 9.63
C THR A 194 -16.00 3.27 9.17
N MET A 195 -16.15 2.76 7.95
CA MET A 195 -15.33 1.68 7.42
C MET A 195 -14.76 2.05 6.05
N PHE A 196 -13.65 1.43 5.68
CA PHE A 196 -13.14 1.50 4.32
C PHE A 196 -13.68 0.33 3.49
N ARG A 197 -14.27 0.66 2.33
CA ARG A 197 -14.61 -0.29 1.29
C ARG A 197 -13.36 -1.05 0.84
N ALA A 198 -13.51 -2.32 0.51
CA ALA A 198 -12.43 -3.26 0.21
C ALA A 198 -11.50 -3.59 1.40
N SER A 199 -11.87 -3.22 2.62
CA SER A 199 -11.10 -3.49 3.83
C SER A 199 -12.00 -3.98 4.97
N ASN A 200 -12.35 -3.12 5.90
CA ASN A 200 -13.13 -3.49 7.08
C ASN A 200 -14.66 -3.31 6.93
N ASP A 201 -15.12 -2.71 5.85
CA ASP A 201 -16.55 -2.65 5.47
C ASP A 201 -17.10 -4.07 5.29
N GLU A 202 -16.44 -4.90 4.52
CA GLU A 202 -16.81 -6.29 4.23
C GLU A 202 -16.78 -7.18 5.48
N VAL A 203 -15.87 -6.89 6.41
CA VAL A 203 -15.85 -7.57 7.73
C VAL A 203 -17.15 -7.32 8.48
N ALA A 204 -17.60 -6.06 8.51
CA ALA A 204 -18.85 -5.69 9.18
C ALA A 204 -20.07 -6.30 8.45
N GLU A 205 -20.09 -6.29 7.12
CA GLU A 205 -21.17 -6.88 6.32
C GLU A 205 -21.28 -8.39 6.54
N MET A 206 -20.19 -9.12 6.45
CA MET A 206 -20.21 -10.58 6.66
C MET A 206 -20.61 -10.94 8.10
N ALA A 207 -20.14 -10.19 9.08
CA ALA A 207 -20.53 -10.40 10.47
C ALA A 207 -22.02 -10.11 10.71
N ALA A 208 -22.57 -9.09 10.07
CA ALA A 208 -23.98 -8.75 10.11
C ALA A 208 -24.85 -9.82 9.46
N ALA A 209 -24.45 -10.26 8.24
CA ALA A 209 -25.18 -11.30 7.49
C ALA A 209 -25.26 -12.62 8.26
N LYS A 210 -24.19 -13.06 8.92
CA LYS A 210 -24.17 -14.24 9.80
C LYS A 210 -25.17 -14.18 10.97
N GLN A 211 -25.58 -12.98 11.36
CA GLN A 211 -26.55 -12.72 12.43
C GLN A 211 -27.94 -12.34 11.91
N GLY A 212 -28.14 -12.34 10.58
CA GLY A 212 -29.41 -11.90 9.96
C GLY A 212 -29.66 -10.39 10.12
N ILE A 213 -28.62 -9.59 10.41
CA ILE A 213 -28.72 -8.15 10.58
C ILE A 213 -28.48 -7.47 9.24
N ARG A 214 -29.36 -6.55 8.85
CA ARG A 214 -29.18 -5.71 7.66
C ARG A 214 -28.53 -4.38 8.05
N LEU A 215 -27.52 -4.00 7.25
CA LEU A 215 -26.83 -2.72 7.37
C LEU A 215 -27.29 -1.74 6.30
N LYS A 216 -27.36 -0.47 6.67
CA LYS A 216 -27.46 0.67 5.75
C LYS A 216 -26.10 1.33 5.59
N ARG A 217 -25.89 1.94 4.42
CA ARG A 217 -24.61 2.55 4.05
C ARG A 217 -24.84 3.95 3.50
N ILE A 218 -24.01 4.90 3.97
CA ILE A 218 -23.84 6.23 3.36
C ILE A 218 -22.38 6.31 2.91
N HIS A 219 -22.14 6.58 1.62
CA HIS A 219 -20.80 6.80 1.10
C HIS A 219 -20.38 8.24 1.34
N MET A 220 -19.25 8.49 1.99
CA MET A 220 -18.76 9.85 2.27
C MET A 220 -18.45 10.63 1.00
N ARG A 221 -18.06 9.96 -0.09
CA ARG A 221 -17.86 10.56 -1.39
C ARG A 221 -19.11 11.22 -1.92
N ASP A 222 -20.21 10.50 -1.92
CA ASP A 222 -21.50 10.98 -2.41
C ASP A 222 -22.08 12.10 -1.55
N ALA A 223 -21.66 12.13 -0.30
CA ALA A 223 -22.05 13.15 0.67
C ALA A 223 -21.15 14.41 0.67
N GLY A 224 -20.26 14.55 -0.33
CA GLY A 224 -19.46 15.77 -0.55
C GLY A 224 -17.94 15.63 -0.40
N LEU A 225 -17.43 14.49 0.07
CA LEU A 225 -15.99 14.22 0.12
C LEU A 225 -15.49 13.56 -1.17
N ASP A 226 -15.78 14.15 -2.33
CA ASP A 226 -15.24 13.68 -3.61
C ASP A 226 -13.78 14.19 -3.79
N ILE A 227 -12.86 13.57 -3.10
CA ILE A 227 -11.42 13.86 -3.02
C ILE A 227 -10.62 12.57 -3.13
N TYR A 228 -9.29 12.67 -3.33
CA TYR A 228 -8.45 11.48 -3.31
C TYR A 228 -8.51 10.74 -1.96
N GLY A 229 -8.56 9.42 -2.05
CA GLY A 229 -8.58 8.49 -0.92
C GLY A 229 -7.20 8.23 -0.39
N SER A 230 -6.59 7.15 -0.84
CA SER A 230 -5.27 6.71 -0.38
C SER A 230 -4.20 6.88 -1.45
N ALA A 231 -2.95 6.94 -1.02
CA ALA A 231 -1.79 7.09 -1.89
C ALA A 231 -0.59 6.29 -1.36
N LEU A 232 0.31 5.96 -2.27
CA LEU A 232 1.68 5.62 -1.92
C LEU A 232 2.37 6.90 -1.44
N ILE A 233 3.07 6.82 -0.32
CA ILE A 233 3.70 7.96 0.33
C ILE A 233 5.18 7.71 0.59
N ALA A 234 5.98 8.78 0.56
CA ALA A 234 7.40 8.77 0.88
C ALA A 234 7.82 10.06 1.57
N LYS A 235 8.98 10.07 2.23
CA LYS A 235 9.58 11.29 2.75
C LYS A 235 10.09 12.16 1.60
N GLU A 236 9.94 13.46 1.72
CA GLU A 236 10.47 14.44 0.74
C GLU A 236 11.99 14.31 0.58
N GLU A 237 12.71 14.00 1.65
CA GLU A 237 14.16 13.77 1.61
C GLU A 237 14.51 12.56 0.74
N ASP A 238 13.76 11.45 0.86
CA ASP A 238 14.01 10.23 0.10
C ASP A 238 13.69 10.40 -1.38
N ILE A 239 12.67 11.20 -1.70
CA ILE A 239 12.36 11.58 -3.08
C ILE A 239 13.55 12.30 -3.74
N LYS A 240 14.27 13.14 -2.98
CA LYS A 240 15.45 13.89 -3.46
C LYS A 240 16.71 13.04 -3.49
N ARG A 241 16.97 12.24 -2.45
CA ARG A 241 18.22 11.50 -2.27
C ARG A 241 18.20 10.11 -2.90
N ARG A 242 17.04 9.46 -2.98
CA ARG A 242 16.86 8.08 -3.45
C ARG A 242 15.73 7.96 -4.50
N PRO A 243 15.69 8.81 -5.54
CA PRO A 243 14.56 8.86 -6.48
C PRO A 243 14.33 7.52 -7.19
N GLU A 244 15.39 6.78 -7.53
CA GLU A 244 15.26 5.48 -8.20
C GLU A 244 14.65 4.41 -7.28
N MET A 245 14.93 4.45 -5.98
CA MET A 245 14.28 3.58 -5.01
C MET A 245 12.76 3.87 -4.92
N ILE A 246 12.38 5.15 -4.88
CA ILE A 246 10.96 5.56 -4.89
C ILE A 246 10.29 5.17 -6.21
N ARG A 247 10.95 5.35 -7.34
CA ARG A 247 10.47 4.90 -8.66
C ARG A 247 10.21 3.40 -8.67
N ALA A 248 11.19 2.62 -8.22
CA ALA A 248 11.08 1.16 -8.16
C ALA A 248 9.92 0.70 -7.25
N TYR A 249 9.72 1.38 -6.12
CA TYR A 249 8.57 1.15 -5.24
C TYR A 249 7.25 1.42 -5.94
N VAL A 250 7.08 2.60 -6.53
CA VAL A 250 5.84 2.99 -7.23
C VAL A 250 5.54 2.03 -8.37
N GLU A 251 6.50 1.81 -9.27
CA GLU A 251 6.32 0.94 -10.43
C GLU A 251 6.04 -0.51 -10.04
N GLY A 252 6.76 -1.03 -9.04
CA GLY A 252 6.56 -2.39 -8.53
C GLY A 252 5.15 -2.57 -7.95
N THR A 253 4.70 -1.60 -7.15
CA THR A 253 3.34 -1.62 -6.57
C THR A 253 2.27 -1.50 -7.65
N MET A 254 2.45 -0.59 -8.63
CA MET A 254 1.49 -0.43 -9.74
C MET A 254 1.43 -1.68 -10.64
N GLU A 255 2.54 -2.39 -10.83
CA GLU A 255 2.55 -3.66 -11.53
C GLU A 255 1.81 -4.75 -10.73
N GLY A 256 2.03 -4.80 -9.41
CA GLY A 256 1.29 -5.68 -8.51
C GLY A 256 -0.21 -5.41 -8.52
N LEU A 257 -0.61 -4.13 -8.57
CA LEU A 257 -2.01 -3.74 -8.65
C LEU A 257 -2.67 -4.21 -9.96
N ARG A 258 -2.00 -3.98 -11.11
CA ARG A 258 -2.49 -4.47 -12.41
C ARG A 258 -2.60 -5.98 -12.42
N TYR A 259 -1.56 -6.67 -11.93
CA TYR A 259 -1.57 -8.12 -11.87
C TYR A 259 -2.71 -8.65 -10.99
N THR A 260 -2.92 -8.05 -9.82
CA THR A 260 -4.02 -8.42 -8.91
C THR A 260 -5.38 -8.25 -9.58
N ARG A 261 -5.60 -7.17 -10.33
CA ARG A 261 -6.84 -6.94 -11.10
C ARG A 261 -7.07 -8.04 -12.13
N ASP A 262 -6.04 -8.41 -12.87
CA ASP A 262 -6.14 -9.33 -14.00
C ASP A 262 -6.11 -10.81 -13.55
N HIS A 263 -5.64 -11.11 -12.32
CA HIS A 263 -5.43 -12.46 -11.78
C HIS A 263 -5.89 -12.58 -10.32
N GLN A 264 -7.16 -12.23 -10.03
CA GLN A 264 -7.68 -12.14 -8.65
C GLN A 264 -7.57 -13.44 -7.86
N GLU A 265 -7.84 -14.59 -8.49
CA GLU A 265 -7.72 -15.91 -7.83
C GLU A 265 -6.25 -16.27 -7.49
N GLU A 266 -5.31 -15.94 -8.36
CA GLU A 266 -3.89 -16.14 -8.06
C GLU A 266 -3.42 -15.18 -6.97
N ALA A 267 -3.88 -13.93 -6.98
CA ALA A 267 -3.61 -12.96 -5.93
C ALA A 267 -4.12 -13.44 -4.56
N LEU A 268 -5.31 -14.04 -4.51
CA LEU A 268 -5.83 -14.69 -3.32
C LEU A 268 -4.90 -15.80 -2.83
N LYS A 269 -4.51 -16.72 -3.72
CA LYS A 269 -3.62 -17.84 -3.38
C LYS A 269 -2.28 -17.36 -2.84
N ILE A 270 -1.69 -16.34 -3.45
CA ILE A 270 -0.46 -15.71 -3.00
C ILE A 270 -0.65 -15.11 -1.60
N LEU A 271 -1.71 -14.33 -1.40
CA LEU A 271 -1.93 -13.68 -0.12
C LEU A 271 -2.20 -14.69 1.00
N LEU A 272 -3.01 -15.73 0.78
CA LEU A 272 -3.28 -16.77 1.76
C LEU A 272 -2.06 -17.65 2.06
N LYS A 273 -1.16 -17.87 1.08
CA LYS A 273 0.12 -18.53 1.30
C LYS A 273 0.99 -17.75 2.30
N LEU A 274 1.01 -16.42 2.18
CA LEU A 274 1.84 -15.52 2.99
C LEU A 274 1.18 -15.10 4.30
N LYS A 275 -0.15 -15.19 4.37
CA LYS A 275 -1.03 -14.78 5.47
C LYS A 275 -2.10 -15.85 5.69
N PRO A 276 -1.74 -17.03 6.19
CA PRO A 276 -2.66 -18.17 6.34
C PRO A 276 -3.76 -17.94 7.38
N GLU A 277 -3.63 -16.90 8.20
CA GLU A 277 -4.63 -16.48 9.19
C GLU A 277 -5.86 -15.78 8.57
N LEU A 278 -5.80 -15.39 7.29
CA LEU A 278 -6.89 -14.67 6.63
C LEU A 278 -8.02 -15.62 6.20
N ASP A 279 -9.27 -15.17 6.34
CA ASP A 279 -10.43 -15.84 5.79
C ASP A 279 -10.46 -15.72 4.26
N GLY A 280 -10.54 -16.85 3.56
CA GLY A 280 -10.41 -16.88 2.09
C GLY A 280 -11.59 -16.20 1.37
N GLU A 281 -12.83 -16.36 1.86
CA GLU A 281 -14.02 -15.75 1.27
C GLU A 281 -13.99 -14.24 1.42
N LEU A 282 -13.77 -13.76 2.63
CA LEU A 282 -13.62 -12.33 2.93
C LEU A 282 -12.47 -11.70 2.12
N THR A 283 -11.34 -12.37 2.07
CA THR A 283 -10.15 -11.88 1.36
C THR A 283 -10.42 -11.74 -0.13
N MET A 284 -11.14 -12.70 -0.76
CA MET A 284 -11.52 -12.59 -2.17
C MET A 284 -12.45 -11.41 -2.41
N ILE A 285 -13.45 -11.20 -1.56
CA ILE A 285 -14.37 -10.06 -1.68
C ILE A 285 -13.59 -8.73 -1.57
N GLN A 286 -12.66 -8.64 -0.63
CA GLN A 286 -11.82 -7.45 -0.46
C GLN A 286 -10.88 -7.22 -1.65
N ILE A 287 -10.29 -8.26 -2.23
CA ILE A 287 -9.47 -8.16 -3.44
C ILE A 287 -10.32 -7.59 -4.58
N LYS A 288 -11.48 -8.21 -4.84
CA LYS A 288 -12.37 -7.80 -5.91
C LYS A 288 -12.79 -6.34 -5.77
N ASN A 289 -13.34 -5.97 -4.62
CA ASN A 289 -13.78 -4.61 -4.36
C ASN A 289 -12.61 -3.61 -4.44
N GLY A 290 -11.41 -4.02 -4.01
CA GLY A 290 -10.20 -3.19 -4.08
C GLY A 290 -9.83 -2.81 -5.51
N VAL A 291 -9.78 -3.78 -6.41
CA VAL A 291 -9.33 -3.55 -7.79
C VAL A 291 -10.44 -3.08 -8.74
N GLU A 292 -11.70 -3.37 -8.43
CA GLU A 292 -12.84 -3.00 -9.30
C GLU A 292 -13.51 -1.69 -8.88
N GLU A 293 -13.57 -1.37 -7.58
CA GLU A 293 -14.32 -0.21 -7.09
C GLU A 293 -13.43 0.90 -6.49
N VAL A 294 -12.30 0.54 -5.87
CA VAL A 294 -11.56 1.48 -5.01
C VAL A 294 -10.29 2.01 -5.66
N PHE A 295 -9.35 1.12 -6.04
CA PHE A 295 -7.99 1.52 -6.37
C PHE A 295 -7.77 1.92 -7.84
N ILE A 296 -8.67 1.53 -8.72
CA ILE A 296 -8.55 1.74 -10.15
C ILE A 296 -9.78 2.47 -10.66
N PRO A 297 -9.93 3.78 -10.37
CA PRO A 297 -10.99 4.56 -10.99
C PRO A 297 -10.81 4.56 -12.52
N ALA A 298 -11.93 4.58 -13.26
CA ALA A 298 -11.94 4.45 -14.71
C ALA A 298 -11.00 5.43 -15.42
N GLU A 299 -10.87 6.65 -14.89
CA GLU A 299 -9.95 7.67 -15.39
C GLU A 299 -8.47 7.34 -15.20
N SER A 300 -8.11 6.48 -14.24
CA SER A 300 -6.71 6.06 -14.02
C SER A 300 -6.17 5.22 -15.18
N VAL A 301 -7.04 4.55 -15.92
CA VAL A 301 -6.65 3.77 -17.10
C VAL A 301 -6.12 4.68 -18.21
N ALA A 302 -6.76 5.84 -18.41
CA ALA A 302 -6.38 6.80 -19.44
C ALA A 302 -5.19 7.69 -19.04
N SER A 303 -5.05 8.02 -17.73
CA SER A 303 -4.04 8.96 -17.24
C SER A 303 -2.75 8.31 -16.75
N GLY A 304 -2.70 6.97 -16.72
CA GLY A 304 -1.66 6.19 -16.06
C GLY A 304 -2.03 5.87 -14.61
N TYR A 305 -1.78 4.62 -14.23
CA TYR A 305 -2.04 4.14 -12.87
C TYR A 305 -1.24 4.95 -11.85
N GLY A 306 -1.94 5.47 -10.87
CA GLY A 306 -1.33 6.27 -9.80
C GLY A 306 -1.20 7.77 -10.11
N TYR A 307 -1.54 8.22 -11.33
CA TYR A 307 -1.46 9.63 -11.69
C TYR A 307 -2.43 10.48 -10.87
N MET A 308 -1.91 11.54 -10.28
CA MET A 308 -2.68 12.52 -9.50
C MET A 308 -3.03 13.72 -10.38
N LYS A 309 -4.31 13.90 -10.65
CA LYS A 309 -4.81 15.08 -11.38
C LYS A 309 -4.63 16.32 -10.51
N PRO A 310 -4.03 17.39 -11.03
CA PRO A 310 -3.77 18.61 -10.26
C PRO A 310 -5.02 19.23 -9.62
N ASP A 311 -6.11 19.32 -10.37
CA ASP A 311 -7.40 19.87 -9.92
C ASP A 311 -7.99 19.08 -8.75
N VAL A 312 -7.94 17.75 -8.80
CA VAL A 312 -8.41 16.87 -7.70
C VAL A 312 -7.50 16.98 -6.49
N MET A 313 -6.17 17.09 -6.68
CA MET A 313 -5.23 17.30 -5.56
C MET A 313 -5.44 18.67 -4.93
N GLU A 314 -5.62 19.72 -5.71
CA GLU A 314 -5.95 21.06 -5.19
C GLU A 314 -7.25 21.06 -4.39
N LYS A 315 -8.31 20.40 -4.91
CA LYS A 315 -9.57 20.17 -4.18
C LYS A 315 -9.34 19.41 -2.89
N THR A 316 -8.55 18.33 -2.93
CA THR A 316 -8.24 17.49 -1.75
C THR A 316 -7.52 18.31 -0.68
N VAL A 317 -6.50 19.06 -1.06
CA VAL A 317 -5.73 19.91 -0.15
C VAL A 317 -6.58 21.05 0.40
N LYS A 318 -7.38 21.72 -0.46
CA LYS A 318 -8.29 22.79 -0.05
C LYS A 318 -9.27 22.30 1.01
N ILE A 319 -9.97 21.20 0.74
CA ILE A 319 -10.92 20.61 1.69
C ILE A 319 -10.23 20.21 2.98
N THR A 320 -9.03 19.62 2.91
CA THR A 320 -8.27 19.24 4.09
C THR A 320 -7.90 20.47 4.93
N ASN A 321 -7.35 21.51 4.30
CA ASN A 321 -6.95 22.76 4.99
C ASN A 321 -8.11 23.51 5.63
N GLU A 322 -9.30 23.41 5.04
CA GLU A 322 -10.48 24.18 5.47
C GLU A 322 -11.29 23.45 6.55
N PHE A 323 -11.43 22.14 6.40
CA PHE A 323 -12.40 21.39 7.19
C PHE A 323 -11.78 20.39 8.18
N PHE A 324 -10.52 19.99 8.02
CA PHE A 324 -9.91 19.03 8.92
C PHE A 324 -9.30 19.70 10.15
N ASP A 325 -9.67 19.21 11.34
CA ASP A 325 -9.17 19.76 12.59
C ASP A 325 -7.66 19.58 12.74
N GLY A 326 -7.01 20.67 13.12
CA GLY A 326 -5.55 20.72 13.29
C GLY A 326 -4.77 20.67 11.97
N ALA A 327 -5.42 20.82 10.83
CA ALA A 327 -4.73 21.10 9.57
C ALA A 327 -4.27 22.55 9.54
N GLY A 328 -2.97 22.77 9.32
CA GLY A 328 -2.44 24.09 8.94
C GLY A 328 -2.66 24.32 7.44
N LYS A 329 -2.45 25.54 6.99
CA LYS A 329 -2.52 25.85 5.55
C LYS A 329 -1.28 25.33 4.83
N VAL A 330 -1.44 24.27 4.04
CA VAL A 330 -0.40 23.69 3.21
C VAL A 330 -0.74 23.94 1.75
N PRO A 331 0.19 24.44 0.90
CA PRO A 331 -0.05 24.56 -0.53
C PRO A 331 -0.10 23.17 -1.18
N ALA A 332 -0.89 22.98 -2.23
CA ALA A 332 -0.97 21.73 -2.99
C ALA A 332 0.40 21.36 -3.60
N ALA A 333 1.16 22.37 -4.04
CA ALA A 333 2.54 22.19 -4.46
C ALA A 333 3.39 21.64 -3.29
N GLY A 334 4.05 20.52 -3.51
CA GLY A 334 4.89 19.86 -2.50
C GLY A 334 4.18 18.80 -1.65
N VAL A 335 2.83 18.66 -1.72
CA VAL A 335 2.11 17.54 -1.08
C VAL A 335 2.11 16.29 -1.95
N TYR A 336 2.35 16.43 -3.25
CA TYR A 336 2.38 15.31 -4.18
C TYR A 336 3.38 15.52 -5.31
N THR A 337 3.72 14.43 -6.01
CA THR A 337 4.49 14.48 -7.26
C THR A 337 4.11 13.34 -8.19
N ASN A 338 4.02 13.63 -9.49
CA ASN A 338 3.77 12.65 -10.53
C ASN A 338 5.06 12.17 -11.24
N GLN A 339 6.25 12.59 -10.75
CA GLN A 339 7.53 12.30 -11.44
C GLN A 339 7.87 10.80 -11.56
N PHE A 340 7.19 9.95 -10.77
CA PHE A 340 7.39 8.50 -10.77
C PHE A 340 6.32 7.74 -11.56
N ILE A 341 5.34 8.45 -12.12
CA ILE A 341 4.24 7.84 -12.88
C ILE A 341 4.61 7.79 -14.35
N ARG A 342 4.53 6.61 -14.95
CA ARG A 342 4.62 6.46 -16.39
C ARG A 342 3.25 6.74 -17.02
N LYS A 343 3.23 7.64 -18.00
CA LYS A 343 2.05 7.92 -18.82
C LYS A 343 1.85 6.82 -19.86
#